data_bb39ff2357ca2cf730d2416f460db189
#
_entry.id   bb39ff2357ca2cf730d2416f460db189
#
_cell.length_a   1.000
_cell.length_b   1.000
_cell.length_c   1.000
_cell.angle_alpha   90.00
_cell.angle_beta   90.00
_cell.angle_gamma   90.00
#
_symmetry.space_group_name_H-M   'P 1'
#
loop_
_entity.id
_entity.type
_entity.pdbx_description
1 polymer ?
#
loop_
_entity_poly.entity_id
_entity_poly.type
_entity_poly.pdbx_seq_one_letter_code
_entity_poly.pdbx_strand_id
1 'polypeptide(L)'
;MSFSVNYPNENFEWSGKNLNTIIFKNKNFFSIKFLKIIIGIIKFNFLAKINKQSFIKLKIDDFLKKFNFSKEFKKYYFYPMCSSIWSNPIDKIKNYKTYFLIKFFINHGLVNLLFRPQWKVIKLGSYKYIKKIIDLSDIKFFLNNTVKSIIINKDKIIIKNKNKLMNYDYLIFANHTDEIKKILPNNFKKQKKILSLVDYKTNDACLHTDTSLMPKNKYNWSSWNFISFNDNVSRLTYWMNYLQNLTCKRNYFVSINSNNLINKNKIIKKIKYSHPVFKHNKEYTLKKLEEIQGLNNIYYCGAWCGYGFHEDGVVSAKNVSNYLL
;
A
#
# COMPACT_ATOMS: atom_id res chain seq x y z
N MET A 1 -12.59 -1.44 -8.26
CA MET A 1 -12.40 -0.97 -6.86
C MET A 1 -13.43 0.10 -6.58
N SER A 2 -14.09 0.06 -5.42
CA SER A 2 -14.99 1.13 -4.95
C SER A 2 -14.45 1.70 -3.65
N PHE A 3 -14.72 2.99 -3.42
CA PHE A 3 -14.22 3.74 -2.28
C PHE A 3 -15.34 4.57 -1.65
N SER A 4 -15.40 4.57 -0.33
CA SER A 4 -16.30 5.42 0.44
C SER A 4 -15.57 6.19 1.51
N VAL A 5 -16.16 7.29 1.92
CA VAL A 5 -15.67 8.16 2.98
C VAL A 5 -16.78 8.39 3.99
N ASN A 6 -16.45 8.28 5.27
CA ASN A 6 -17.36 8.49 6.39
C ASN A 6 -16.73 9.41 7.43
N TYR A 7 -17.40 10.51 7.74
CA TYR A 7 -17.10 11.44 8.82
C TYR A 7 -18.28 11.46 9.81
N PRO A 8 -18.32 10.53 10.77
CA PRO A 8 -19.47 10.37 11.67
C PRO A 8 -19.81 11.65 12.46
N ASN A 9 -18.77 12.37 12.95
CA ASN A 9 -18.95 13.61 13.73
C ASN A 9 -19.52 14.77 12.91
N GLU A 10 -19.50 14.68 11.59
CA GLU A 10 -20.02 15.71 10.67
C GLU A 10 -21.30 15.24 9.95
N ASN A 11 -21.76 14.04 10.29
CA ASN A 11 -22.87 13.37 9.61
C ASN A 11 -22.73 13.40 8.07
N PHE A 12 -21.50 13.20 7.58
CA PHE A 12 -21.18 13.26 6.16
C PHE A 12 -20.56 11.96 5.69
N GLU A 13 -21.22 11.33 4.73
CA GLU A 13 -20.73 10.11 4.09
C GLU A 13 -21.07 10.10 2.60
N TRP A 14 -20.24 9.47 1.79
CA TRP A 14 -20.51 9.27 0.38
C TRP A 14 -19.66 8.12 -0.19
N SER A 15 -20.06 7.62 -1.36
CA SER A 15 -19.35 6.56 -2.07
C SER A 15 -19.29 6.83 -3.58
N GLY A 16 -18.12 6.56 -4.16
CA GLY A 16 -17.91 6.54 -5.62
C GLY A 16 -18.09 5.16 -6.25
N LYS A 17 -18.94 4.29 -5.69
CA LYS A 17 -19.13 2.91 -6.13
C LYS A 17 -19.66 2.82 -7.57
N ASN A 18 -20.71 3.56 -7.87
CA ASN A 18 -21.32 3.68 -9.19
C ASN A 18 -22.16 4.97 -9.28
N LEU A 19 -22.62 5.32 -10.51
CA LEU A 19 -23.43 6.51 -10.73
C LEU A 19 -24.73 6.52 -9.92
N ASN A 20 -25.42 5.38 -9.78
CA ASN A 20 -26.63 5.27 -8.98
C ASN A 20 -26.36 5.62 -7.51
N THR A 21 -25.26 5.14 -6.94
CA THR A 21 -24.88 5.47 -5.55
C THR A 21 -24.55 6.96 -5.41
N ILE A 22 -23.88 7.53 -6.39
CA ILE A 22 -23.51 8.94 -6.40
C ILE A 22 -24.73 9.84 -6.49
N ILE A 23 -25.64 9.56 -7.43
CA ILE A 23 -26.77 10.44 -7.78
C ILE A 23 -27.99 10.16 -6.90
N PHE A 24 -28.49 8.93 -6.90
CA PHE A 24 -29.82 8.62 -6.35
C PHE A 24 -29.80 8.14 -4.90
N LYS A 25 -28.69 7.60 -4.41
CA LYS A 25 -28.58 7.05 -3.05
C LYS A 25 -27.76 7.91 -2.10
N ASN A 26 -27.18 8.99 -2.60
CA ASN A 26 -26.42 9.94 -1.80
C ASN A 26 -27.31 11.09 -1.33
N LYS A 27 -27.64 11.10 -0.05
CA LYS A 27 -28.44 12.20 0.58
C LYS A 27 -27.79 13.59 0.41
N ASN A 28 -26.49 13.63 0.17
CA ASN A 28 -25.70 14.86 0.03
C ASN A 28 -25.53 15.31 -1.42
N PHE A 29 -26.13 14.63 -2.41
CA PHE A 29 -25.88 14.88 -3.84
C PHE A 29 -26.09 16.34 -4.25
N PHE A 30 -27.16 16.96 -3.78
CA PHE A 30 -27.46 18.37 -4.07
C PHE A 30 -26.76 19.36 -3.13
N SER A 31 -25.89 18.91 -2.22
CA SER A 31 -25.18 19.83 -1.34
C SER A 31 -24.03 20.53 -2.08
N ILE A 32 -23.83 21.83 -1.84
CA ILE A 32 -22.68 22.60 -2.35
C ILE A 32 -21.37 21.91 -1.99
N LYS A 33 -21.30 21.30 -0.81
CA LYS A 33 -20.14 20.52 -0.35
C LYS A 33 -19.81 19.38 -1.31
N PHE A 34 -20.83 18.60 -1.73
CA PHE A 34 -20.62 17.47 -2.63
C PHE A 34 -20.29 17.92 -4.06
N LEU A 35 -20.93 18.98 -4.57
CA LEU A 35 -20.61 19.56 -5.86
C LEU A 35 -19.14 20.01 -5.94
N LYS A 36 -18.62 20.65 -4.91
CA LYS A 36 -17.20 21.04 -4.84
C LYS A 36 -16.24 19.82 -4.86
N ILE A 37 -16.65 18.69 -4.28
CA ILE A 37 -15.89 17.45 -4.36
C ILE A 37 -15.83 16.95 -5.81
N ILE A 38 -16.96 16.87 -6.50
CA ILE A 38 -17.04 16.39 -7.89
C ILE A 38 -16.23 17.29 -8.83
N ILE A 39 -16.41 18.62 -8.74
CA ILE A 39 -15.63 19.58 -9.52
C ILE A 39 -14.12 19.37 -9.27
N GLY A 40 -13.74 19.18 -8.01
CA GLY A 40 -12.36 18.91 -7.64
C GLY A 40 -11.81 17.62 -8.25
N ILE A 41 -12.61 16.54 -8.29
CA ILE A 41 -12.23 15.27 -8.92
C ILE A 41 -11.98 15.47 -10.43
N ILE A 42 -12.92 16.14 -11.14
CA ILE A 42 -12.80 16.41 -12.57
C ILE A 42 -11.55 17.24 -12.85
N LYS A 43 -11.37 18.34 -12.09
CA LYS A 43 -10.21 19.23 -12.20
C LYS A 43 -8.89 18.49 -11.96
N PHE A 44 -8.81 17.65 -10.91
CA PHE A 44 -7.62 16.87 -10.59
C PHE A 44 -7.29 15.89 -11.71
N ASN A 45 -8.29 15.14 -12.20
CA ASN A 45 -8.11 14.17 -13.27
C ASN A 45 -7.63 14.82 -14.58
N PHE A 46 -8.14 16.00 -14.89
CA PHE A 46 -7.71 16.80 -16.06
C PHE A 46 -6.24 17.22 -15.90
N LEU A 47 -5.89 17.87 -14.79
CA LEU A 47 -4.52 18.33 -14.52
C LEU A 47 -3.51 17.19 -14.47
N ALA A 48 -3.89 16.05 -13.91
CA ALA A 48 -3.04 14.85 -13.84
C ALA A 48 -2.67 14.30 -15.24
N LYS A 49 -3.53 14.50 -16.24
CA LYS A 49 -3.29 14.03 -17.61
C LYS A 49 -2.43 14.97 -18.44
N ILE A 50 -2.52 16.28 -18.22
CA ILE A 50 -1.94 17.30 -19.14
C ILE A 50 -0.47 17.55 -18.87
N ASN A 51 -0.02 17.71 -17.63
CA ASN A 51 1.32 18.25 -17.39
C ASN A 51 2.08 17.56 -16.25
N LYS A 52 2.67 16.40 -16.55
CA LYS A 52 3.38 15.57 -15.58
C LYS A 52 4.72 16.17 -15.12
N GLN A 53 5.48 16.81 -16.01
CA GLN A 53 6.84 17.28 -15.73
C GLN A 53 6.89 18.50 -14.80
N SER A 54 5.95 19.45 -14.95
CA SER A 54 5.90 20.65 -14.10
C SER A 54 5.61 20.34 -12.62
N PHE A 55 5.13 19.12 -12.32
CA PHE A 55 4.75 18.72 -10.97
C PHE A 55 5.84 17.96 -10.21
N ILE A 56 6.96 17.65 -10.84
CA ILE A 56 8.04 16.80 -10.26
C ILE A 56 8.57 17.36 -8.93
N LYS A 57 8.75 18.68 -8.86
CA LYS A 57 9.33 19.37 -7.69
C LYS A 57 8.30 19.70 -6.60
N LEU A 58 7.00 19.76 -6.93
CA LEU A 58 5.98 20.18 -6.00
C LEU A 58 5.62 19.12 -4.98
N LYS A 59 5.39 19.51 -3.73
CA LYS A 59 4.66 18.72 -2.75
C LYS A 59 3.17 18.75 -3.10
N ILE A 60 2.43 17.71 -2.69
CA ILE A 60 1.01 17.63 -3.04
C ILE A 60 0.18 18.75 -2.42
N ASP A 61 0.51 19.20 -1.20
CA ASP A 61 -0.22 20.32 -0.57
C ASP A 61 -0.01 21.63 -1.32
N ASP A 62 1.23 21.89 -1.81
CA ASP A 62 1.56 23.06 -2.62
C ASP A 62 0.86 23.00 -3.99
N PHE A 63 0.79 21.80 -4.61
CA PHE A 63 0.03 21.57 -5.83
C PHE A 63 -1.46 21.89 -5.63
N LEU A 64 -2.06 21.36 -4.56
CA LEU A 64 -3.48 21.58 -4.28
C LEU A 64 -3.80 23.06 -3.96
N LYS A 65 -2.85 23.79 -3.36
CA LYS A 65 -2.95 25.25 -3.13
C LYS A 65 -2.79 26.02 -4.44
N LYS A 66 -1.72 25.75 -5.21
CA LYS A 66 -1.42 26.42 -6.48
C LYS A 66 -2.58 26.38 -7.46
N PHE A 67 -3.28 25.26 -7.53
CA PHE A 67 -4.44 25.07 -8.40
C PHE A 67 -5.78 25.34 -7.71
N ASN A 68 -5.81 26.03 -6.57
CA ASN A 68 -7.04 26.44 -5.88
C ASN A 68 -8.07 25.32 -5.73
N PHE A 69 -7.65 24.17 -5.20
CA PHE A 69 -8.58 23.10 -4.87
C PHE A 69 -9.39 23.42 -3.61
N SER A 70 -10.69 23.15 -3.63
CA SER A 70 -11.58 23.39 -2.48
C SER A 70 -11.17 22.63 -1.23
N LYS A 71 -11.53 23.15 -0.05
CA LYS A 71 -11.33 22.45 1.23
C LYS A 71 -12.08 21.12 1.25
N GLU A 72 -13.27 21.11 0.65
CA GLU A 72 -14.14 19.93 0.57
C GLU A 72 -13.52 18.82 -0.25
N PHE A 73 -12.98 19.10 -1.44
CA PHE A 73 -12.26 18.12 -2.25
C PHE A 73 -11.07 17.53 -1.50
N LYS A 74 -10.25 18.39 -0.88
CA LYS A 74 -9.07 17.96 -0.13
C LYS A 74 -9.46 17.05 1.04
N LYS A 75 -10.43 17.49 1.87
CA LYS A 75 -10.83 16.82 3.10
C LYS A 75 -11.61 15.52 2.85
N TYR A 76 -12.58 15.52 1.94
CA TYR A 76 -13.53 14.42 1.80
C TYR A 76 -13.27 13.48 0.63
N TYR A 77 -12.24 13.76 -0.18
CA TYR A 77 -11.85 12.86 -1.27
C TYR A 77 -10.35 12.61 -1.32
N PHE A 78 -9.56 13.67 -1.56
CA PHE A 78 -8.17 13.50 -1.98
C PHE A 78 -7.28 12.91 -0.87
N TYR A 79 -7.25 13.55 0.31
CA TYR A 79 -6.46 13.04 1.42
C TYR A 79 -6.94 11.69 1.95
N PRO A 80 -8.25 11.43 2.13
CA PRO A 80 -8.76 10.11 2.44
C PRO A 80 -8.30 9.02 1.47
N MET A 81 -8.39 9.28 0.16
CA MET A 81 -7.95 8.33 -0.87
C MET A 81 -6.46 8.03 -0.75
N CYS A 82 -5.61 9.06 -0.71
CA CYS A 82 -4.16 8.90 -0.57
C CYS A 82 -3.79 8.23 0.76
N SER A 83 -4.41 8.64 1.87
CA SER A 83 -4.22 8.06 3.19
C SER A 83 -4.56 6.57 3.20
N SER A 84 -5.63 6.17 2.51
CA SER A 84 -6.06 4.77 2.41
C SER A 84 -5.08 3.91 1.59
N ILE A 85 -4.52 4.44 0.51
CA ILE A 85 -3.60 3.71 -0.37
C ILE A 85 -2.29 3.37 0.36
N TRP A 86 -1.74 4.33 1.10
CA TRP A 86 -0.43 4.16 1.77
C TRP A 86 -0.51 3.95 3.28
N SER A 87 -1.71 3.83 3.85
CA SER A 87 -1.95 3.68 5.31
C SER A 87 -1.18 4.71 6.14
N ASN A 88 -1.05 5.95 5.62
CA ASN A 88 -0.31 7.04 6.24
C ASN A 88 -1.23 8.18 6.68
N PRO A 89 -0.93 8.86 7.80
CA PRO A 89 -1.66 10.04 8.24
C PRO A 89 -1.64 11.15 7.18
N ILE A 90 -2.69 11.96 7.17
CA ILE A 90 -2.87 13.05 6.19
C ILE A 90 -1.68 14.02 6.19
N ASP A 91 -1.12 14.36 7.35
CA ASP A 91 0.03 15.27 7.45
C ASP A 91 1.28 14.73 6.76
N LYS A 92 1.47 13.43 6.74
CA LYS A 92 2.55 12.79 5.97
C LYS A 92 2.25 12.85 4.47
N ILE A 93 1.00 12.59 4.07
CA ILE A 93 0.56 12.66 2.67
C ILE A 93 0.79 14.05 2.07
N LYS A 94 0.53 15.13 2.81
CA LYS A 94 0.78 16.52 2.37
C LYS A 94 2.19 16.76 1.84
N ASN A 95 3.17 16.04 2.37
CA ASN A 95 4.58 16.16 2.01
C ASN A 95 5.02 15.27 0.84
N TYR A 96 4.14 14.41 0.32
CA TYR A 96 4.47 13.55 -0.81
C TYR A 96 4.71 14.38 -2.08
N LYS A 97 5.62 13.89 -2.93
CA LYS A 97 5.83 14.52 -4.25
C LYS A 97 4.61 14.30 -5.13
N THR A 98 4.11 15.37 -5.73
CA THR A 98 2.91 15.37 -6.58
C THR A 98 3.07 14.38 -7.75
N TYR A 99 4.22 14.39 -8.39
CA TYR A 99 4.52 13.48 -9.50
C TYR A 99 4.35 12.00 -9.12
N PHE A 100 4.83 11.60 -7.93
CA PHE A 100 4.70 10.23 -7.42
C PHE A 100 3.23 9.82 -7.30
N LEU A 101 2.40 10.68 -6.70
CA LEU A 101 0.97 10.42 -6.53
C LEU A 101 0.23 10.39 -7.88
N ILE A 102 0.49 11.35 -8.76
CA ILE A 102 -0.14 11.42 -10.09
C ILE A 102 0.23 10.19 -10.92
N LYS A 103 1.50 9.79 -10.95
CA LYS A 103 1.96 8.59 -11.65
C LYS A 103 1.24 7.33 -11.17
N PHE A 104 1.10 7.20 -9.85
CA PHE A 104 0.33 6.12 -9.24
C PHE A 104 -1.14 6.15 -9.70
N PHE A 105 -1.82 7.29 -9.60
CA PHE A 105 -3.23 7.43 -9.99
C PHE A 105 -3.45 7.09 -11.46
N ILE A 106 -2.53 7.50 -12.35
CA ILE A 106 -2.60 7.19 -13.78
C ILE A 106 -2.41 5.69 -14.03
N ASN A 107 -1.35 5.10 -13.47
CA ASN A 107 -1.03 3.69 -13.67
C ASN A 107 -2.14 2.74 -13.19
N HIS A 108 -2.91 3.18 -12.18
CA HIS A 108 -4.02 2.41 -11.63
C HIS A 108 -5.40 2.81 -12.19
N GLY A 109 -5.42 3.67 -13.22
CA GLY A 109 -6.66 4.13 -13.86
C GLY A 109 -7.59 4.94 -12.97
N LEU A 110 -7.07 5.50 -11.84
CA LEU A 110 -7.88 6.26 -10.88
C LEU A 110 -8.27 7.65 -11.40
N VAL A 111 -7.55 8.17 -12.39
CA VAL A 111 -7.85 9.44 -13.07
C VAL A 111 -8.90 9.31 -14.18
N ASN A 112 -9.39 8.11 -14.48
CA ASN A 112 -10.41 7.89 -15.47
C ASN A 112 -11.79 7.98 -14.83
N LEU A 113 -12.68 8.82 -15.37
CA LEU A 113 -14.08 8.90 -14.97
C LEU A 113 -14.91 7.79 -15.63
N LEU A 114 -14.64 7.55 -16.91
CA LEU A 114 -15.26 6.50 -17.73
C LEU A 114 -14.19 5.45 -18.08
N PHE A 115 -14.62 4.26 -18.46
CA PHE A 115 -13.74 3.15 -18.89
C PHE A 115 -12.64 2.82 -17.86
N ARG A 116 -13.02 2.80 -16.58
CA ARG A 116 -12.10 2.39 -15.52
C ARG A 116 -11.70 0.92 -15.70
N PRO A 117 -10.42 0.57 -15.46
CA PRO A 117 -10.00 -0.81 -15.52
C PRO A 117 -10.79 -1.65 -14.51
N GLN A 118 -11.25 -2.82 -14.93
CA GLN A 118 -11.92 -3.76 -14.05
C GLN A 118 -10.89 -4.39 -13.12
N TRP A 119 -10.98 -4.07 -11.84
CA TRP A 119 -10.13 -4.68 -10.83
C TRP A 119 -10.53 -6.14 -10.62
N LYS A 120 -9.54 -7.01 -10.59
CA LYS A 120 -9.70 -8.44 -10.39
C LYS A 120 -9.00 -8.87 -9.11
N VAL A 121 -9.48 -9.94 -8.50
CA VAL A 121 -8.84 -10.63 -7.38
C VAL A 121 -8.61 -12.08 -7.75
N ILE A 122 -7.59 -12.68 -7.17
CA ILE A 122 -7.34 -14.11 -7.37
C ILE A 122 -8.41 -14.88 -6.60
N LYS A 123 -9.15 -15.73 -7.29
CA LYS A 123 -10.18 -16.58 -6.68
C LYS A 123 -9.56 -17.40 -5.55
N LEU A 124 -10.17 -17.36 -4.38
CA LEU A 124 -9.71 -18.01 -3.13
C LEU A 124 -8.42 -17.39 -2.54
N GLY A 125 -8.05 -16.18 -2.97
CA GLY A 125 -6.97 -15.40 -2.38
C GLY A 125 -5.59 -15.62 -3.01
N SER A 126 -4.67 -14.71 -2.69
CA SER A 126 -3.32 -14.68 -3.29
C SER A 126 -2.46 -15.92 -2.97
N TYR A 127 -2.77 -16.64 -1.89
CA TYR A 127 -2.10 -17.91 -1.57
C TYR A 127 -2.13 -18.92 -2.72
N LYS A 128 -3.19 -18.90 -3.53
CA LYS A 128 -3.36 -19.86 -4.64
C LYS A 128 -2.29 -19.74 -5.72
N TYR A 129 -1.91 -18.53 -6.11
CA TYR A 129 -0.85 -18.37 -7.12
C TYR A 129 0.52 -18.70 -6.53
N ILE A 130 0.77 -18.36 -5.26
CA ILE A 130 2.03 -18.71 -4.57
C ILE A 130 2.17 -20.24 -4.51
N LYS A 131 1.10 -20.95 -4.10
CA LYS A 131 1.11 -22.42 -4.08
C LYS A 131 1.42 -22.98 -5.47
N LYS A 132 0.79 -22.44 -6.53
CA LYS A 132 1.04 -22.91 -7.90
C LYS A 132 2.49 -22.67 -8.35
N ILE A 133 3.12 -21.57 -7.98
CA ILE A 133 4.54 -21.31 -8.25
C ILE A 133 5.40 -22.34 -7.53
N ILE A 134 5.12 -22.61 -6.25
CA ILE A 134 5.86 -23.60 -5.46
C ILE A 134 5.73 -24.99 -6.10
N ASP A 135 4.50 -25.41 -6.44
CA ASP A 135 4.21 -26.72 -7.00
C ASP A 135 4.85 -26.94 -8.39
N LEU A 136 5.14 -25.86 -9.14
CA LEU A 136 5.75 -25.89 -10.49
C LEU A 136 7.27 -25.66 -10.48
N SER A 137 7.89 -25.47 -9.33
CA SER A 137 9.32 -25.16 -9.21
C SER A 137 10.08 -26.29 -8.52
N ASP A 138 11.30 -26.57 -8.98
CA ASP A 138 12.25 -27.49 -8.34
C ASP A 138 13.00 -26.84 -7.16
N ILE A 139 12.45 -25.77 -6.60
CA ILE A 139 13.05 -25.01 -5.51
C ILE A 139 12.84 -25.74 -4.17
N LYS A 140 13.88 -25.88 -3.38
CA LYS A 140 13.79 -26.37 -2.00
C LYS A 140 13.32 -25.29 -1.05
N PHE A 141 12.18 -25.50 -0.39
CA PHE A 141 11.60 -24.59 0.59
C PHE A 141 11.91 -25.03 2.02
N PHE A 142 12.46 -24.14 2.83
CA PHE A 142 12.74 -24.38 4.25
C PHE A 142 11.83 -23.48 5.10
N LEU A 143 10.60 -23.90 5.34
CA LEU A 143 9.64 -23.18 6.18
C LEU A 143 10.00 -23.29 7.66
N ASN A 144 9.58 -22.29 8.46
CA ASN A 144 9.88 -22.19 9.90
C ASN A 144 11.39 -22.20 10.23
N ASN A 145 12.20 -21.76 9.28
CA ASN A 145 13.65 -21.82 9.34
C ASN A 145 14.28 -20.44 9.25
N THR A 146 14.24 -19.70 10.36
CA THR A 146 14.76 -18.34 10.43
C THR A 146 16.28 -18.31 10.28
N VAL A 147 16.78 -17.52 9.33
CA VAL A 147 18.20 -17.20 9.19
C VAL A 147 18.63 -16.32 10.37
N LYS A 148 19.64 -16.75 11.14
CA LYS A 148 20.15 -16.02 12.29
C LYS A 148 21.30 -15.09 11.94
N SER A 149 22.20 -15.55 11.10
CA SER A 149 23.35 -14.77 10.64
C SER A 149 23.87 -15.31 9.31
N ILE A 150 24.62 -14.48 8.63
CA ILE A 150 25.37 -14.83 7.43
C ILE A 150 26.85 -14.55 7.66
N ILE A 151 27.71 -15.40 7.10
CA ILE A 151 29.16 -15.21 7.03
C ILE A 151 29.50 -15.15 5.54
N ILE A 152 30.29 -14.19 5.14
CA ILE A 152 30.66 -13.98 3.76
C ILE A 152 32.16 -14.15 3.63
N ASN A 153 32.57 -15.19 2.94
CA ASN A 153 33.94 -15.45 2.54
C ASN A 153 34.10 -15.05 1.07
N LYS A 154 35.35 -14.94 0.58
CA LYS A 154 35.65 -14.42 -0.79
C LYS A 154 34.77 -15.01 -1.88
N ASP A 155 34.46 -16.33 -1.80
CA ASP A 155 33.78 -17.06 -2.88
C ASP A 155 32.49 -17.76 -2.46
N LYS A 156 32.09 -17.69 -1.17
CA LYS A 156 30.90 -18.38 -0.66
C LYS A 156 30.19 -17.60 0.44
N ILE A 157 28.88 -17.76 0.44
CA ILE A 157 28.01 -17.21 1.47
C ILE A 157 27.55 -18.37 2.35
N ILE A 158 27.86 -18.29 3.63
CA ILE A 158 27.46 -19.29 4.64
C ILE A 158 26.24 -18.75 5.39
N ILE A 159 25.14 -19.47 5.30
CA ILE A 159 23.91 -19.13 6.05
C ILE A 159 23.87 -20.00 7.30
N LYS A 160 23.76 -19.33 8.46
CA LYS A 160 23.55 -19.98 9.76
C LYS A 160 22.07 -19.90 10.13
N ASN A 161 21.45 -21.05 10.26
CA ASN A 161 20.16 -21.22 10.91
C ASN A 161 20.32 -21.92 12.28
N LYS A 162 19.22 -22.32 12.92
CA LYS A 162 19.28 -22.88 14.30
C LYS A 162 20.32 -24.00 14.47
N ASN A 163 20.49 -24.88 13.50
CA ASN A 163 21.24 -26.15 13.67
C ASN A 163 22.19 -26.49 12.51
N LYS A 164 22.24 -25.68 11.43
CA LYS A 164 23.02 -26.02 10.23
C LYS A 164 23.73 -24.79 9.66
N LEU A 165 24.91 -25.03 9.09
CA LEU A 165 25.63 -24.13 8.21
C LEU A 165 25.42 -24.64 6.78
N MET A 166 25.01 -23.74 5.88
CA MET A 166 24.78 -24.06 4.47
C MET A 166 25.54 -23.07 3.60
N ASN A 167 26.22 -23.56 2.57
CA ASN A 167 27.02 -22.76 1.65
C ASN A 167 26.23 -22.47 0.38
N TYR A 168 26.33 -21.24 -0.12
CA TYR A 168 25.68 -20.76 -1.34
C TYR A 168 26.62 -19.84 -2.11
N ASP A 169 26.45 -19.80 -3.42
CA ASP A 169 27.21 -18.95 -4.32
C ASP A 169 26.62 -17.53 -4.36
N TYR A 170 25.30 -17.43 -4.27
CA TYR A 170 24.55 -16.17 -4.29
C TYR A 170 23.54 -16.11 -3.15
N LEU A 171 23.25 -14.88 -2.68
CA LEU A 171 22.20 -14.60 -1.69
C LEU A 171 21.28 -13.51 -2.21
N ILE A 172 19.98 -13.81 -2.26
CA ILE A 172 18.95 -12.84 -2.61
C ILE A 172 18.09 -12.57 -1.37
N PHE A 173 18.13 -11.33 -0.89
CA PHE A 173 17.24 -10.87 0.14
C PHE A 173 15.91 -10.41 -0.45
N ALA A 174 14.82 -11.08 -0.13
CA ALA A 174 13.46 -10.75 -0.57
C ALA A 174 12.55 -10.30 0.59
N ASN A 175 13.11 -9.99 1.75
CA ASN A 175 12.42 -9.55 2.95
C ASN A 175 12.59 -8.03 3.22
N HIS A 176 12.11 -7.54 4.32
CA HIS A 176 12.19 -6.13 4.69
C HIS A 176 13.62 -5.65 4.97
N THR A 177 13.95 -4.42 4.57
CA THR A 177 15.33 -3.87 4.73
C THR A 177 15.78 -3.76 6.18
N ASP A 178 14.87 -3.53 7.12
CA ASP A 178 15.16 -3.47 8.57
C ASP A 178 15.54 -4.85 9.13
N GLU A 179 14.96 -5.92 8.59
CA GLU A 179 15.32 -7.31 8.92
C GLU A 179 16.66 -7.69 8.31
N ILE A 180 16.87 -7.33 7.04
CA ILE A 180 18.15 -7.56 6.34
C ILE A 180 19.31 -6.94 7.12
N LYS A 181 19.16 -5.68 7.57
CA LYS A 181 20.19 -4.99 8.35
C LYS A 181 20.62 -5.72 9.62
N LYS A 182 19.71 -6.47 10.26
CA LYS A 182 20.00 -7.25 11.46
C LYS A 182 20.84 -8.49 11.17
N ILE A 183 20.70 -9.05 9.98
CA ILE A 183 21.37 -10.30 9.55
C ILE A 183 22.74 -9.99 8.92
N LEU A 184 22.85 -8.86 8.21
CA LEU A 184 24.11 -8.43 7.57
C LEU A 184 25.22 -8.23 8.60
N PRO A 185 26.46 -8.71 8.32
CA PRO A 185 27.63 -8.46 9.15
C PRO A 185 27.90 -6.95 9.36
N ASN A 186 28.61 -6.61 10.44
CA ASN A 186 28.82 -5.20 10.81
C ASN A 186 29.74 -4.44 9.85
N ASN A 187 30.62 -5.11 9.14
CA ASN A 187 31.52 -4.54 8.14
C ASN A 187 30.78 -4.12 6.84
N PHE A 188 29.52 -4.51 6.64
CA PHE A 188 28.70 -4.11 5.48
C PHE A 188 28.10 -2.71 5.64
N LYS A 189 28.94 -1.73 5.97
CA LYS A 189 28.53 -0.35 6.30
C LYS A 189 27.78 0.34 5.14
N LYS A 190 28.27 0.17 3.89
CA LYS A 190 27.63 0.77 2.69
C LYS A 190 26.22 0.22 2.48
N GLN A 191 26.07 -1.10 2.50
CA GLN A 191 24.77 -1.77 2.34
C GLN A 191 23.81 -1.36 3.44
N LYS A 192 24.22 -1.42 4.71
CA LYS A 192 23.38 -1.01 5.85
C LYS A 192 22.93 0.45 5.75
N LYS A 193 23.82 1.37 5.29
CA LYS A 193 23.49 2.78 5.08
C LYS A 193 22.41 2.95 4.01
N ILE A 194 22.53 2.27 2.88
CA ILE A 194 21.55 2.36 1.78
C ILE A 194 20.22 1.72 2.18
N LEU A 195 20.22 0.54 2.78
CA LEU A 195 19.02 -0.11 3.28
C LEU A 195 18.29 0.71 4.35
N SER A 196 19.00 1.58 5.07
CA SER A 196 18.42 2.50 6.07
C SER A 196 17.70 3.70 5.47
N LEU A 197 17.70 3.87 4.14
CA LEU A 197 16.88 4.87 3.45
C LEU A 197 15.40 4.48 3.43
N VAL A 198 15.08 3.21 3.70
CA VAL A 198 13.73 2.71 3.85
C VAL A 198 13.45 2.41 5.32
N ASP A 199 12.51 3.14 5.89
CA ASP A 199 11.96 2.86 7.23
C ASP A 199 10.67 2.06 7.13
N TYR A 200 10.19 1.58 8.27
CA TYR A 200 8.92 0.86 8.34
C TYR A 200 8.02 1.47 9.41
N LYS A 201 6.74 1.58 9.05
CA LYS A 201 5.69 1.98 9.99
C LYS A 201 4.78 0.79 10.26
N THR A 202 4.59 0.48 11.52
CA THR A 202 3.63 -0.55 11.95
C THR A 202 2.20 -0.03 11.83
N ASN A 203 1.32 -0.84 11.26
CA ASN A 203 -0.11 -0.64 11.22
C ASN A 203 -0.79 -1.86 11.83
N ASP A 204 -1.78 -1.61 12.70
CA ASP A 204 -2.59 -2.67 13.26
C ASP A 204 -3.70 -3.05 12.30
N ALA A 205 -3.79 -4.33 11.94
CA ALA A 205 -4.85 -4.90 11.14
C ALA A 205 -5.71 -5.83 12.00
N CYS A 206 -7.03 -5.73 11.85
CA CYS A 206 -7.99 -6.54 12.57
C CYS A 206 -8.99 -7.18 11.60
N LEU A 207 -9.05 -8.51 11.57
CA LEU A 207 -10.12 -9.26 10.94
C LEU A 207 -11.29 -9.38 11.92
N HIS A 208 -12.48 -8.94 11.52
CA HIS A 208 -13.66 -8.87 12.39
C HIS A 208 -14.99 -8.95 11.61
N THR A 209 -16.10 -9.00 12.35
CA THR A 209 -17.46 -8.99 11.82
C THR A 209 -18.28 -7.80 12.29
N ASP A 210 -17.64 -6.80 12.88
CA ASP A 210 -18.28 -5.59 13.37
C ASP A 210 -18.57 -4.61 12.24
N THR A 211 -19.82 -4.18 12.12
CA THR A 211 -20.30 -3.23 11.10
C THR A 211 -20.21 -1.77 11.53
N SER A 212 -19.86 -1.48 12.78
CA SER A 212 -19.89 -0.11 13.35
C SER A 212 -18.94 0.88 12.64
N LEU A 213 -17.87 0.36 12.00
CA LEU A 213 -16.93 1.17 11.25
C LEU A 213 -17.33 1.41 9.78
N MET A 214 -18.45 0.83 9.35
CA MET A 214 -18.97 1.02 8.00
C MET A 214 -19.85 2.28 7.93
N PRO A 215 -20.04 2.87 6.73
CA PRO A 215 -21.02 3.93 6.55
C PRO A 215 -22.40 3.52 7.08
N LYS A 216 -23.15 4.47 7.68
CA LYS A 216 -24.52 4.22 8.17
C LYS A 216 -25.45 3.79 7.04
N ASN A 217 -25.35 4.45 5.89
CA ASN A 217 -26.08 4.07 4.70
C ASN A 217 -25.39 2.89 4.00
N LYS A 218 -26.03 1.72 4.01
CA LYS A 218 -25.50 0.50 3.37
C LYS A 218 -25.23 0.66 1.87
N TYR A 219 -25.89 1.55 1.18
CA TYR A 219 -25.60 1.85 -0.24
C TYR A 219 -24.21 2.44 -0.43
N ASN A 220 -23.67 3.13 0.58
CA ASN A 220 -22.32 3.68 0.57
C ASN A 220 -21.23 2.63 0.87
N TRP A 221 -21.58 1.42 1.28
CA TRP A 221 -20.62 0.36 1.53
C TRP A 221 -19.84 0.04 0.27
N SER A 222 -18.52 0.12 0.37
CA SER A 222 -17.56 -0.05 -0.72
C SER A 222 -16.53 -1.12 -0.38
N SER A 223 -15.73 -1.52 -1.36
CA SER A 223 -14.57 -2.40 -1.10
C SER A 223 -13.64 -1.79 -0.06
N TRP A 224 -13.45 -0.45 -0.13
CA TRP A 224 -12.60 0.35 0.74
C TRP A 224 -13.43 1.44 1.39
N ASN A 225 -13.45 1.49 2.71
CA ASN A 225 -14.28 2.44 3.48
C ASN A 225 -13.38 3.19 4.45
N PHE A 226 -13.09 4.45 4.12
CA PHE A 226 -12.33 5.35 4.99
C PHE A 226 -13.24 5.95 6.06
N ILE A 227 -12.79 5.97 7.31
CA ILE A 227 -13.50 6.63 8.42
C ILE A 227 -12.56 7.58 9.15
N SER A 228 -13.04 8.78 9.48
CA SER A 228 -12.31 9.77 10.25
C SER A 228 -13.17 10.39 11.34
N PHE A 229 -12.58 10.55 12.50
CA PHE A 229 -13.17 11.26 13.65
C PHE A 229 -12.51 12.65 13.83
N ASN A 230 -11.99 13.25 12.73
CA ASN A 230 -11.25 14.51 12.71
C ASN A 230 -9.91 14.47 13.48
N ASP A 231 -9.38 13.28 13.67
CA ASP A 231 -8.03 13.05 14.18
C ASP A 231 -7.05 12.73 13.02
N ASN A 232 -5.77 12.71 13.32
CA ASN A 232 -4.72 12.44 12.31
C ASN A 232 -4.42 10.95 12.17
N VAL A 233 -5.43 10.09 12.33
CA VAL A 233 -5.28 8.64 12.17
C VAL A 233 -5.88 8.18 10.85
N SER A 234 -5.09 7.49 10.04
CA SER A 234 -5.59 6.83 8.83
C SER A 234 -6.27 5.53 9.19
N ARG A 235 -7.60 5.51 9.08
CA ARG A 235 -8.41 4.32 9.31
C ARG A 235 -9.11 3.89 8.03
N LEU A 236 -8.98 2.62 7.72
CA LEU A 236 -9.58 2.02 6.53
C LEU A 236 -10.19 0.68 6.89
N THR A 237 -11.42 0.45 6.46
CA THR A 237 -12.10 -0.84 6.58
C THR A 237 -12.34 -1.43 5.20
N TYR A 238 -11.76 -2.59 4.95
CA TYR A 238 -12.02 -3.40 3.76
C TYR A 238 -13.24 -4.28 4.00
N TRP A 239 -14.25 -4.18 3.13
CA TRP A 239 -15.36 -5.12 3.12
C TRP A 239 -14.98 -6.34 2.27
N MET A 240 -14.58 -7.40 2.95
CA MET A 240 -13.98 -8.58 2.31
C MET A 240 -14.95 -9.35 1.43
N ASN A 241 -16.25 -9.39 1.79
CA ASN A 241 -17.27 -10.04 0.96
C ASN A 241 -17.34 -9.41 -0.44
N TYR A 242 -17.31 -8.08 -0.51
CA TYR A 242 -17.34 -7.38 -1.78
C TYR A 242 -15.97 -7.37 -2.49
N LEU A 243 -14.87 -7.24 -1.73
CA LEU A 243 -13.52 -7.19 -2.26
C LEU A 243 -13.07 -8.53 -2.84
N GLN A 244 -13.43 -9.65 -2.20
CA GLN A 244 -13.01 -11.01 -2.55
C GLN A 244 -14.14 -11.83 -3.21
N ASN A 245 -15.31 -11.21 -3.43
CA ASN A 245 -16.50 -11.87 -3.97
C ASN A 245 -16.88 -13.13 -3.16
N LEU A 246 -16.96 -13.00 -1.83
CA LEU A 246 -17.34 -14.09 -0.95
C LEU A 246 -18.85 -14.30 -0.99
N THR A 247 -19.29 -15.55 -1.10
CA THR A 247 -20.72 -15.95 -1.18
C THR A 247 -21.40 -16.16 0.16
N CYS A 248 -20.66 -16.05 1.28
CA CYS A 248 -21.19 -16.26 2.61
C CYS A 248 -22.11 -15.11 3.07
N LYS A 249 -23.16 -15.45 3.85
CA LYS A 249 -24.13 -14.46 4.41
C LYS A 249 -23.49 -13.52 5.44
N ARG A 250 -22.49 -14.00 6.18
CA ARG A 250 -21.80 -13.21 7.22
C ARG A 250 -20.85 -12.21 6.59
N ASN A 251 -20.87 -10.97 7.08
CA ASN A 251 -19.93 -9.93 6.63
C ASN A 251 -18.61 -10.06 7.38
N TYR A 252 -17.52 -10.02 6.62
CA TYR A 252 -16.14 -10.00 7.11
C TYR A 252 -15.48 -8.70 6.72
N PHE A 253 -14.77 -8.12 7.67
CA PHE A 253 -14.03 -6.87 7.49
C PHE A 253 -12.58 -7.03 7.92
N VAL A 254 -11.70 -6.29 7.25
CA VAL A 254 -10.34 -6.06 7.73
C VAL A 254 -10.19 -4.57 7.94
N SER A 255 -10.02 -4.14 9.19
CA SER A 255 -9.81 -2.73 9.52
C SER A 255 -8.37 -2.44 9.90
N ILE A 256 -7.86 -1.33 9.39
CA ILE A 256 -6.51 -0.83 9.68
C ILE A 256 -6.60 0.31 10.70
N ASN A 257 -5.74 0.26 11.73
CA ASN A 257 -5.59 1.27 12.78
C ASN A 257 -6.90 1.61 13.52
N SER A 258 -7.77 0.63 13.72
CA SER A 258 -9.09 0.80 14.33
C SER A 258 -9.38 -0.15 15.49
N ASN A 259 -8.37 -0.84 16.02
CA ASN A 259 -8.56 -1.92 17.00
C ASN A 259 -9.37 -1.52 18.23
N ASN A 260 -9.25 -0.28 18.71
CA ASN A 260 -9.94 0.21 19.90
C ASN A 260 -11.42 0.56 19.63
N LEU A 261 -11.84 0.63 18.37
CA LEU A 261 -13.19 0.96 17.95
C LEU A 261 -14.04 -0.27 17.63
N ILE A 262 -13.41 -1.44 17.52
CA ILE A 262 -14.07 -2.70 17.18
C ILE A 262 -14.55 -3.40 18.45
N ASN A 263 -15.79 -3.85 18.45
CA ASN A 263 -16.32 -4.67 19.53
C ASN A 263 -15.48 -5.93 19.72
N LYS A 264 -14.94 -6.12 20.92
CA LYS A 264 -14.00 -7.22 21.25
C LYS A 264 -14.57 -8.59 20.90
N ASN A 265 -15.87 -8.81 21.11
CA ASN A 265 -16.55 -10.09 20.83
C ASN A 265 -16.72 -10.38 19.33
N LYS A 266 -16.49 -9.40 18.44
CA LYS A 266 -16.57 -9.55 16.99
C LYS A 266 -15.19 -9.67 16.32
N ILE A 267 -14.12 -9.63 17.09
CA ILE A 267 -12.74 -9.78 16.59
C ILE A 267 -12.44 -11.24 16.34
N ILE A 268 -11.93 -11.55 15.16
CA ILE A 268 -11.47 -12.90 14.78
C ILE A 268 -9.95 -12.99 14.93
N LYS A 269 -9.22 -12.00 14.40
CA LYS A 269 -7.74 -12.01 14.45
C LYS A 269 -7.18 -10.59 14.40
N LYS A 270 -6.11 -10.35 15.17
CA LYS A 270 -5.29 -9.13 15.09
C LYS A 270 -3.91 -9.46 14.55
N ILE A 271 -3.41 -8.63 13.63
CA ILE A 271 -2.08 -8.79 13.04
C ILE A 271 -1.44 -7.40 12.96
N LYS A 272 -0.15 -7.33 13.26
CA LYS A 272 0.65 -6.13 13.02
C LYS A 272 1.40 -6.27 11.70
N TYR A 273 1.22 -5.32 10.80
CA TYR A 273 1.95 -5.24 9.55
C TYR A 273 2.87 -4.03 9.53
N SER A 274 4.06 -4.20 8.99
CA SER A 274 4.99 -3.11 8.76
C SER A 274 4.97 -2.71 7.29
N HIS A 275 4.75 -1.41 7.03
CA HIS A 275 4.73 -0.86 5.67
C HIS A 275 5.95 0.03 5.44
N PRO A 276 6.61 -0.04 4.27
CA PRO A 276 7.79 0.74 3.98
C PRO A 276 7.46 2.24 3.87
N VAL A 277 8.33 3.06 4.44
CA VAL A 277 8.28 4.53 4.37
C VAL A 277 9.64 5.04 3.92
N PHE A 278 9.71 5.74 2.80
CA PHE A 278 10.96 6.27 2.28
C PHE A 278 11.36 7.55 3.00
N LYS A 279 12.59 7.63 3.51
CA LYS A 279 13.18 8.84 4.10
C LYS A 279 13.42 9.93 3.06
N HIS A 280 13.77 9.52 1.85
CA HIS A 280 14.05 10.38 0.71
C HIS A 280 13.09 10.09 -0.44
N ASN A 281 13.29 10.79 -1.56
CA ASN A 281 12.64 10.44 -2.81
C ASN A 281 12.93 8.96 -3.13
N LYS A 282 11.89 8.22 -3.49
CA LYS A 282 11.97 6.80 -3.85
C LYS A 282 12.97 6.56 -4.99
N GLU A 283 12.97 7.39 -6.03
CA GLU A 283 13.88 7.27 -7.17
C GLU A 283 15.36 7.34 -6.72
N TYR A 284 15.65 8.26 -5.79
CA TYR A 284 16.97 8.34 -5.17
C TYR A 284 17.33 7.04 -4.44
N THR A 285 16.39 6.51 -3.65
CA THR A 285 16.60 5.28 -2.89
C THR A 285 16.87 4.08 -3.80
N LEU A 286 16.10 3.96 -4.89
CA LEU A 286 16.30 2.87 -5.87
C LEU A 286 17.63 3.00 -6.61
N LYS A 287 18.01 4.21 -7.04
CA LYS A 287 19.33 4.45 -7.63
C LYS A 287 20.47 4.07 -6.68
N LYS A 288 20.32 4.36 -5.38
CA LYS A 288 21.30 3.93 -4.37
C LYS A 288 21.31 2.42 -4.15
N LEU A 289 20.16 1.75 -4.29
CA LEU A 289 20.08 0.30 -4.22
C LEU A 289 20.88 -0.37 -5.35
N GLU A 290 20.84 0.18 -6.55
CA GLU A 290 21.62 -0.32 -7.69
C GLU A 290 23.14 -0.35 -7.38
N GLU A 291 23.65 0.59 -6.56
CA GLU A 291 25.06 0.65 -6.16
C GLU A 291 25.51 -0.52 -5.29
N ILE A 292 24.58 -1.31 -4.74
CA ILE A 292 24.89 -2.45 -3.87
C ILE A 292 24.38 -3.79 -4.40
N GLN A 293 23.68 -3.80 -5.54
CA GLN A 293 23.29 -5.05 -6.19
C GLN A 293 24.55 -5.81 -6.66
N GLY A 294 24.61 -7.09 -6.35
CA GLY A 294 25.73 -7.96 -6.73
C GLY A 294 27.00 -7.81 -5.88
N LEU A 295 27.12 -6.81 -5.03
CA LEU A 295 28.28 -6.68 -4.15
C LEU A 295 28.36 -7.88 -3.20
N ASN A 296 29.51 -8.59 -3.26
CA ASN A 296 29.72 -9.83 -2.47
C ASN A 296 28.71 -10.94 -2.80
N ASN A 297 28.24 -11.01 -4.05
CA ASN A 297 27.22 -11.96 -4.51
C ASN A 297 25.89 -11.83 -3.77
N ILE A 298 25.58 -10.64 -3.24
CA ILE A 298 24.34 -10.35 -2.53
C ILE A 298 23.43 -9.45 -3.37
N TYR A 299 22.18 -9.83 -3.47
CA TYR A 299 21.14 -9.11 -4.20
C TYR A 299 19.94 -8.80 -3.31
N TYR A 300 19.17 -7.77 -3.68
CA TYR A 300 18.06 -7.26 -2.90
C TYR A 300 16.84 -7.06 -3.79
N CYS A 301 15.71 -7.63 -3.41
CA CYS A 301 14.42 -7.42 -4.08
C CYS A 301 13.28 -7.35 -3.04
N GLY A 302 12.08 -7.06 -3.50
CA GLY A 302 10.89 -7.01 -2.67
C GLY A 302 9.92 -5.94 -3.11
N ALA A 303 8.68 -5.99 -2.61
CA ALA A 303 7.64 -5.02 -2.95
C ALA A 303 8.02 -3.57 -2.56
N TRP A 304 8.91 -3.38 -1.60
CA TRP A 304 9.44 -2.07 -1.20
C TRP A 304 10.31 -1.40 -2.30
N CYS A 305 10.77 -2.15 -3.30
CA CYS A 305 11.40 -1.58 -4.50
C CYS A 305 10.39 -0.89 -5.43
N GLY A 306 9.09 -1.12 -5.24
CA GLY A 306 8.00 -0.50 -5.97
C GLY A 306 7.07 0.36 -5.10
N TYR A 307 5.78 0.32 -5.38
CA TYR A 307 4.74 1.00 -4.60
C TYR A 307 4.24 0.17 -3.40
N GLY A 308 4.78 -1.04 -3.20
CA GLY A 308 4.41 -1.95 -2.14
C GLY A 308 3.38 -3.02 -2.54
N PHE A 309 3.16 -3.23 -3.83
CA PHE A 309 2.22 -4.23 -4.35
C PHE A 309 2.95 -5.52 -4.77
N HIS A 310 2.18 -6.60 -4.96
CA HIS A 310 2.72 -7.90 -5.38
C HIS A 310 3.52 -7.80 -6.69
N GLU A 311 3.00 -7.08 -7.68
CA GLU A 311 3.68 -6.87 -8.97
C GLU A 311 5.04 -6.17 -8.80
N ASP A 312 5.14 -5.21 -7.89
CA ASP A 312 6.43 -4.55 -7.60
C ASP A 312 7.47 -5.56 -7.08
N GLY A 313 7.01 -6.53 -6.27
CA GLY A 313 7.86 -7.62 -5.80
C GLY A 313 8.35 -8.50 -6.97
N VAL A 314 7.45 -8.88 -7.87
CA VAL A 314 7.77 -9.69 -9.05
C VAL A 314 8.74 -8.95 -10.00
N VAL A 315 8.45 -7.68 -10.30
CA VAL A 315 9.32 -6.84 -11.14
C VAL A 315 10.72 -6.70 -10.54
N SER A 316 10.81 -6.48 -9.23
CA SER A 316 12.11 -6.35 -8.57
C SER A 316 12.90 -7.67 -8.59
N ALA A 317 12.23 -8.81 -8.43
CA ALA A 317 12.86 -10.13 -8.53
C ALA A 317 13.35 -10.41 -9.96
N LYS A 318 12.54 -10.06 -10.98
CA LYS A 318 12.95 -10.16 -12.39
C LYS A 318 14.19 -9.30 -12.69
N ASN A 319 14.26 -8.09 -12.15
CA ASN A 319 15.44 -7.25 -12.30
C ASN A 319 16.68 -7.89 -11.68
N VAL A 320 16.56 -8.52 -10.51
CA VAL A 320 17.68 -9.28 -9.90
C VAL A 320 18.08 -10.48 -10.76
N SER A 321 17.11 -11.22 -11.32
CA SER A 321 17.39 -12.32 -12.24
C SER A 321 18.26 -11.90 -13.43
N ASN A 322 18.03 -10.70 -13.97
CA ASN A 322 18.84 -10.17 -15.09
C ASN A 322 20.30 -9.88 -14.72
N TYR A 323 20.66 -9.81 -13.44
CA TYR A 323 22.06 -9.71 -12.99
C TYR A 323 22.74 -11.09 -12.87
N LEU A 324 21.95 -12.16 -12.84
CA LEU A 324 22.44 -13.52 -12.61
C LEU A 324 22.50 -14.36 -13.90
N LEU A 325 21.82 -13.89 -14.94
CA LEU A 325 21.84 -14.47 -16.30
C LEU A 325 22.90 -13.75 -17.16
#